data_0a8497bb3e252d97e6e76de17e9269d7
#
_entry.id   0a8497bb3e252d97e6e76de17e9269d7
#
_cell.length_a   1.000
_cell.length_b   1.000
_cell.length_c   1.000
_cell.angle_alpha   90.00
_cell.angle_beta   90.00
_cell.angle_gamma   90.00
#
_symmetry.space_group_name_H-M   'P 1'
#
loop_
_entity.id
_entity.type
_entity.pdbx_description
1 polymer ?
#
loop_
_entity_poly.entity_id
_entity_poly.type
_entity_poly.pdbx_seq_one_letter_code
_entity_poly.pdbx_strand_id
1 'polypeptide(L)'
;FKNGLPDRLIEGGEFTKADYDVRQGRVIQAAHDLVAGGKPCLPPNPDWDQTFMKTLLDGELAAYDDADDNELASIGGGGVHEVKTWTAAFAALRAAGVYQASIDCYHAIPEWLTGMGVMRAVQT
;
A
#
# COMPACT_ATOMS: atom_id res chain seq x y z
N PHE A 1 -18.11 -7.94 7.53
CA PHE A 1 -17.93 -6.88 8.54
C PHE A 1 -19.20 -6.84 9.42
N LYS A 2 -19.15 -7.41 10.65
CA LYS A 2 -20.34 -7.58 11.49
C LYS A 2 -20.64 -6.41 12.46
N ASN A 3 -19.89 -5.28 12.40
CA ASN A 3 -19.94 -4.25 13.45
C ASN A 3 -20.19 -2.82 12.96
N GLY A 4 -20.83 -2.59 11.82
CA GLY A 4 -21.13 -1.24 11.31
C GLY A 4 -19.89 -0.35 11.06
N LEU A 5 -18.68 -0.92 11.06
CA LEU A 5 -17.44 -0.18 10.83
C LEU A 5 -17.38 0.45 9.43
N PRO A 6 -17.83 -0.24 8.35
CA PRO A 6 -17.90 0.35 7.02
C PRO A 6 -18.85 1.54 6.95
N ASP A 7 -19.99 1.43 7.61
CA ASP A 7 -21.00 2.51 7.59
C ASP A 7 -20.44 3.77 8.25
N ARG A 8 -19.73 3.65 9.38
CA ARG A 8 -19.08 4.79 10.03
C ARG A 8 -17.94 5.40 9.22
N LEU A 9 -17.18 4.59 8.47
CA LEU A 9 -16.14 5.09 7.55
C LEU A 9 -16.76 5.90 6.41
N ILE A 10 -17.89 5.43 5.87
CA ILE A 10 -18.58 6.08 4.75
C ILE A 10 -19.35 7.31 5.23
N GLU A 11 -20.03 7.22 6.37
CA GLU A 11 -20.87 8.29 6.92
C GLU A 11 -20.09 9.33 7.76
N GLY A 12 -18.79 9.12 7.98
CA GLY A 12 -17.94 10.04 8.73
C GLY A 12 -18.17 10.04 10.24
N GLY A 13 -18.60 8.91 10.81
CA GLY A 13 -18.79 8.77 12.27
C GLY A 13 -17.48 8.79 13.06
N GLU A 14 -17.50 9.27 14.29
CA GLU A 14 -16.34 9.28 15.17
C GLU A 14 -15.91 7.86 15.55
N PHE A 15 -14.61 7.61 15.48
CA PHE A 15 -13.98 6.40 15.98
C PHE A 15 -13.65 6.59 17.46
N THR A 16 -14.17 5.70 18.31
CA THR A 16 -13.81 5.67 19.72
C THR A 16 -12.45 4.99 19.94
N LYS A 17 -11.84 5.21 21.10
CA LYS A 17 -10.62 4.47 21.48
C LYS A 17 -10.83 2.96 21.41
N ALA A 18 -12.00 2.45 21.80
CA ALA A 18 -12.32 1.03 21.73
C ALA A 18 -12.36 0.50 20.29
N ASP A 19 -12.85 1.29 19.33
CA ASP A 19 -12.83 0.91 17.90
C ASP A 19 -11.39 0.80 17.39
N TYR A 20 -10.51 1.73 17.78
CA TYR A 20 -9.08 1.67 17.46
C TYR A 20 -8.39 0.45 18.08
N ASP A 21 -8.64 0.18 19.35
CA ASP A 21 -8.03 -0.96 20.05
C ASP A 21 -8.46 -2.30 19.40
N VAL A 22 -9.73 -2.45 19.02
CA VAL A 22 -10.24 -3.61 18.31
C VAL A 22 -9.60 -3.76 16.92
N ARG A 23 -9.48 -2.66 16.17
CA ARG A 23 -8.81 -2.67 14.85
C ARG A 23 -7.36 -3.07 14.98
N GLN A 24 -6.63 -2.45 15.91
CA GLN A 24 -5.21 -2.74 16.14
C GLN A 24 -5.01 -4.21 16.55
N GLY A 25 -5.84 -4.73 17.45
CA GLY A 25 -5.79 -6.13 17.85
C GLY A 25 -5.97 -7.10 16.68
N ARG A 26 -6.86 -6.81 15.73
CA ARG A 26 -7.05 -7.63 14.52
C ARG A 26 -5.82 -7.60 13.60
N VAL A 27 -5.21 -6.42 13.42
CA VAL A 27 -4.00 -6.29 12.59
C VAL A 27 -2.85 -7.07 13.20
N ILE A 28 -2.64 -6.94 14.51
CA ILE A 28 -1.59 -7.68 15.23
C ILE A 28 -1.83 -9.19 15.13
N GLN A 29 -3.07 -9.65 15.33
CA GLN A 29 -3.40 -11.07 15.22
C GLN A 29 -3.16 -11.59 13.80
N ALA A 30 -3.58 -10.84 12.77
CA ALA A 30 -3.33 -11.22 11.38
C ALA A 30 -1.83 -11.32 11.06
N ALA A 31 -1.01 -10.42 11.61
CA ALA A 31 0.44 -10.49 11.47
C ALA A 31 1.03 -11.76 12.11
N HIS A 32 0.61 -12.08 13.33
CA HIS A 32 1.01 -13.34 13.99
C HIS A 32 0.61 -14.58 13.19
N ASP A 33 -0.64 -14.59 12.70
CA ASP A 33 -1.16 -15.71 11.93
C ASP A 33 -0.40 -15.89 10.61
N LEU A 34 -0.06 -14.79 9.93
CA LEU A 34 0.71 -14.83 8.68
C LEU A 34 2.12 -15.37 8.91
N VAL A 35 2.82 -14.88 9.93
CA VAL A 35 4.18 -15.36 10.30
C VAL A 35 4.15 -16.83 10.71
N ALA A 36 3.07 -17.29 11.35
CA ALA A 36 2.87 -18.69 11.70
C ALA A 36 2.50 -19.60 10.51
N GLY A 37 2.44 -19.06 9.29
CA GLY A 37 2.10 -19.80 8.08
C GLY A 37 0.59 -19.93 7.82
N GLY A 38 -0.24 -19.20 8.54
CA GLY A 38 -1.66 -19.04 8.26
C GLY A 38 -1.89 -18.14 7.03
N LYS A 39 -3.15 -17.98 6.64
CA LYS A 39 -3.56 -17.17 5.49
C LYS A 39 -4.67 -16.18 5.87
N PRO A 40 -4.43 -15.27 6.84
CA PRO A 40 -5.43 -14.29 7.25
C PRO A 40 -5.68 -13.24 6.17
N CYS A 41 -4.67 -12.99 5.33
CA CYS A 41 -4.67 -12.07 4.19
C CYS A 41 -3.62 -12.53 3.18
N LEU A 42 -3.52 -11.84 2.05
CA LEU A 42 -2.41 -12.02 1.13
C LEU A 42 -1.11 -11.53 1.78
N PRO A 43 -0.01 -12.29 1.65
CA PRO A 43 1.29 -11.83 2.11
C PRO A 43 1.77 -10.65 1.24
N PRO A 44 2.77 -9.88 1.72
CA PRO A 44 3.48 -8.92 0.86
C PRO A 44 3.98 -9.60 -0.42
N ASN A 45 3.89 -8.90 -1.55
CA ASN A 45 4.34 -9.38 -2.85
C ASN A 45 5.57 -8.57 -3.31
N PRO A 46 6.80 -8.98 -2.93
CA PRO A 46 8.02 -8.25 -3.25
C PRO A 46 8.25 -8.02 -4.75
N ASP A 47 7.86 -8.98 -5.58
CA ASP A 47 8.07 -8.89 -7.03
C ASP A 47 7.17 -7.80 -7.64
N TRP A 48 5.92 -7.76 -7.20
CA TRP A 48 4.99 -6.72 -7.62
C TRP A 48 5.41 -5.34 -7.09
N ASP A 49 5.73 -5.24 -5.80
CA ASP A 49 6.12 -3.99 -5.16
C ASP A 49 7.35 -3.37 -5.82
N GLN A 50 8.38 -4.19 -6.09
CA GLN A 50 9.60 -3.72 -6.77
C GLN A 50 9.33 -3.34 -8.22
N THR A 51 8.46 -4.08 -8.91
CA THR A 51 8.02 -3.72 -10.27
C THR A 51 7.31 -2.38 -10.28
N PHE A 52 6.39 -2.16 -9.34
CA PHE A 52 5.72 -0.87 -9.16
C PHE A 52 6.71 0.27 -8.91
N MET A 53 7.65 0.11 -7.98
CA MET A 53 8.68 1.12 -7.72
C MET A 53 9.53 1.41 -8.96
N LYS A 54 9.80 0.39 -9.77
CA LYS A 54 10.52 0.53 -11.04
C LYS A 54 9.73 1.34 -12.07
N THR A 55 8.42 1.17 -12.19
CA THR A 55 7.59 2.00 -13.09
C THR A 55 7.67 3.48 -12.72
N LEU A 56 7.70 3.81 -11.41
CA LEU A 56 7.89 5.18 -10.96
C LEU A 56 9.30 5.71 -11.28
N LEU A 57 10.33 4.87 -11.11
CA LEU A 57 11.71 5.19 -11.44
C LEU A 57 11.86 5.51 -12.94
N ASP A 58 11.24 4.70 -13.80
CA ASP A 58 11.29 4.83 -15.26
C ASP A 58 10.36 5.95 -15.78
N GLY A 59 9.53 6.53 -14.91
CA GLY A 59 8.58 7.58 -15.24
C GLY A 59 7.32 7.09 -15.98
N GLU A 60 7.02 5.80 -15.91
CA GLU A 60 5.86 5.14 -16.53
C GLU A 60 4.61 5.30 -15.63
N LEU A 61 4.24 6.54 -15.32
CA LEU A 61 3.22 6.85 -14.31
C LEU A 61 1.82 6.36 -14.68
N ALA A 62 1.54 6.18 -15.97
CA ALA A 62 0.25 5.68 -16.48
C ALA A 62 0.14 4.14 -16.51
N ALA A 63 1.18 3.43 -16.07
CA ALA A 63 1.23 1.96 -16.17
C ALA A 63 0.05 1.23 -15.50
N TYR A 64 -0.61 1.88 -14.54
CA TYR A 64 -1.72 1.32 -13.76
C TYR A 64 -3.03 2.12 -13.87
N ASP A 65 -3.14 3.06 -14.82
CA ASP A 65 -4.34 3.91 -14.96
C ASP A 65 -5.59 3.09 -15.29
N ASP A 66 -5.44 2.05 -16.12
CA ASP A 66 -6.53 1.17 -16.56
C ASP A 66 -6.65 -0.11 -15.71
N ALA A 67 -5.86 -0.25 -14.65
CA ALA A 67 -5.88 -1.45 -13.83
C ALA A 67 -7.17 -1.54 -13.00
N ASP A 68 -7.83 -2.70 -13.05
CA ASP A 68 -9.00 -3.00 -12.22
C ASP A 68 -8.61 -3.10 -10.74
N ASP A 69 -9.37 -2.45 -9.86
CA ASP A 69 -9.09 -2.41 -8.43
C ASP A 69 -9.11 -3.80 -7.77
N ASN A 70 -9.97 -4.71 -8.24
CA ASN A 70 -10.02 -6.07 -7.70
C ASN A 70 -8.83 -6.91 -8.19
N GLU A 71 -8.39 -6.68 -9.42
CA GLU A 71 -7.19 -7.32 -9.96
C GLU A 71 -5.96 -6.88 -9.16
N LEU A 72 -5.78 -5.57 -8.96
CA LEU A 72 -4.69 -5.05 -8.13
C LEU A 72 -4.73 -5.63 -6.70
N ALA A 73 -5.91 -5.67 -6.07
CA ALA A 73 -6.06 -6.23 -4.73
C ALA A 73 -5.75 -7.73 -4.67
N SER A 74 -6.01 -8.48 -5.77
CA SER A 74 -5.70 -9.91 -5.85
C SER A 74 -4.20 -10.20 -5.95
N ILE A 75 -3.42 -9.23 -6.42
CA ILE A 75 -1.96 -9.37 -6.62
C ILE A 75 -1.19 -8.76 -5.44
N GLY A 76 -1.52 -7.54 -5.07
CA GLY A 76 -0.79 -6.76 -4.07
C GLY A 76 -1.43 -6.73 -2.68
N GLY A 77 -2.56 -7.41 -2.51
CA GLY A 77 -3.28 -7.42 -1.23
C GLY A 77 -4.11 -6.16 -0.97
N GLY A 78 -4.76 -6.12 0.20
CA GLY A 78 -5.70 -5.04 0.56
C GLY A 78 -5.08 -3.65 0.70
N GLY A 79 -3.76 -3.56 0.89
CA GLY A 79 -3.02 -2.29 0.99
C GLY A 79 -2.55 -1.73 -0.36
N VAL A 80 -2.72 -2.47 -1.46
CA VAL A 80 -2.20 -2.07 -2.78
C VAL A 80 -2.71 -0.70 -3.25
N HIS A 81 -3.89 -0.29 -2.83
CA HIS A 81 -4.46 1.01 -3.21
C HIS A 81 -3.71 2.21 -2.61
N GLU A 82 -2.90 2.00 -1.57
CA GLU A 82 -2.07 3.05 -0.96
C GLU A 82 -0.97 3.52 -1.92
N VAL A 83 -0.52 2.67 -2.86
CA VAL A 83 0.50 3.03 -3.83
C VAL A 83 0.04 4.12 -4.82
N LYS A 84 -1.27 4.33 -4.98
CA LYS A 84 -1.83 5.43 -5.78
C LYS A 84 -1.34 6.80 -5.28
N THR A 85 -1.06 6.92 -3.98
CA THR A 85 -0.48 8.15 -3.41
C THR A 85 0.95 8.39 -3.90
N TRP A 86 1.71 7.33 -4.13
CA TRP A 86 3.05 7.41 -4.70
C TRP A 86 3.00 7.86 -6.16
N THR A 87 2.11 7.27 -6.96
CA THR A 87 1.89 7.69 -8.34
C THR A 87 1.53 9.17 -8.41
N ALA A 88 0.61 9.63 -7.56
CA ALA A 88 0.24 11.04 -7.48
C ALA A 88 1.41 11.96 -7.10
N ALA A 89 2.27 11.55 -6.16
CA ALA A 89 3.45 12.30 -5.77
C ALA A 89 4.46 12.42 -6.93
N PHE A 90 4.74 11.32 -7.63
CA PHE A 90 5.64 11.33 -8.79
C PHE A 90 5.05 12.10 -9.97
N ALA A 91 3.73 12.05 -10.18
CA ALA A 91 3.05 12.85 -11.20
C ALA A 91 3.18 14.37 -10.90
N ALA A 92 3.02 14.76 -9.64
CA ALA A 92 3.23 16.15 -9.21
C ALA A 92 4.69 16.61 -9.42
N LEU A 93 5.67 15.76 -9.09
CA LEU A 93 7.08 16.05 -9.35
C LEU A 93 7.35 16.25 -10.85
N ARG A 94 6.80 15.36 -11.69
CA ARG A 94 6.95 15.46 -13.14
C ARG A 94 6.31 16.72 -13.73
N ALA A 95 5.14 17.11 -13.20
CA ALA A 95 4.47 18.36 -13.62
C ALA A 95 5.28 19.60 -13.24
N ALA A 96 6.06 19.53 -12.16
CA ALA A 96 6.94 20.64 -11.74
C ALA A 96 8.26 20.71 -12.52
N GLY A 97 8.65 19.63 -13.24
CA GLY A 97 9.86 19.63 -14.08
C GLY A 97 10.48 18.23 -14.22
N VAL A 98 11.69 18.20 -14.76
CA VAL A 98 12.47 16.96 -14.87
C VAL A 98 13.01 16.58 -13.49
N TYR A 99 12.94 15.30 -13.15
CA TYR A 99 13.50 14.77 -11.93
C TYR A 99 14.35 13.52 -12.19
N GLN A 100 15.26 13.26 -11.28
CA GLN A 100 15.96 11.97 -11.17
C GLN A 100 15.48 11.26 -9.92
N ALA A 101 15.17 9.98 -10.07
CA ALA A 101 14.71 9.15 -8.96
C ALA A 101 15.66 7.99 -8.67
N SER A 102 15.65 7.49 -7.46
CA SER A 102 16.35 6.27 -7.04
C SER A 102 15.49 5.48 -6.06
N ILE A 103 15.67 4.16 -6.07
CA ILE A 103 15.14 3.26 -5.05
C ILE A 103 16.25 3.09 -4.01
N ASP A 104 16.03 3.55 -2.79
CA ASP A 104 17.03 3.49 -1.73
C ASP A 104 16.98 2.14 -1.00
N CYS A 105 15.79 1.61 -0.72
CA CYS A 105 15.62 0.26 -0.19
C CYS A 105 14.20 -0.27 -0.40
N TYR A 106 14.06 -1.59 -0.27
CA TYR A 106 12.79 -2.30 -0.16
C TYR A 106 12.95 -3.52 0.75
N HIS A 107 11.98 -3.73 1.64
CA HIS A 107 11.90 -4.92 2.49
C HIS A 107 10.44 -5.38 2.61
N ALA A 108 10.18 -6.66 2.33
CA ALA A 108 8.92 -7.28 2.70
C ALA A 108 8.95 -7.63 4.19
N ILE A 109 7.97 -7.16 4.95
CA ILE A 109 7.89 -7.36 6.41
C ILE A 109 6.55 -8.04 6.74
N PRO A 110 6.51 -9.39 6.71
CA PRO A 110 5.29 -10.15 7.01
C PRO A 110 4.69 -9.81 8.37
N GLU A 111 5.52 -9.49 9.37
CA GLU A 111 5.12 -9.06 10.71
C GLU A 111 4.32 -7.75 10.70
N TRP A 112 4.44 -6.95 9.66
CA TRP A 112 3.70 -5.71 9.47
C TRP A 112 2.63 -5.81 8.37
N LEU A 113 2.47 -6.99 7.79
CA LEU A 113 1.54 -7.27 6.69
C LEU A 113 1.79 -6.42 5.43
N THR A 114 3.02 -5.93 5.25
CA THR A 114 3.30 -4.95 4.18
C THR A 114 4.72 -5.06 3.64
N GLY A 115 4.92 -4.56 2.43
CA GLY A 115 6.22 -4.18 1.91
C GLY A 115 6.54 -2.74 2.32
N MET A 116 7.80 -2.48 2.66
CA MET A 116 8.31 -1.16 3.00
C MET A 116 9.35 -0.74 1.96
N GLY A 117 9.02 0.28 1.19
CA GLY A 117 9.91 0.86 0.20
C GLY A 117 10.30 2.29 0.55
N VAL A 118 11.50 2.70 0.16
CA VAL A 118 11.93 4.09 0.18
C VAL A 118 12.46 4.47 -1.18
N MET A 119 11.89 5.52 -1.74
CA MET A 119 12.37 6.15 -2.96
C MET A 119 12.72 7.61 -2.70
N ARG A 120 13.69 8.10 -3.44
CA ARG A 120 14.06 9.52 -3.45
C ARG A 120 13.92 10.04 -4.87
N ALA A 121 13.40 11.26 -5.00
CA ALA A 121 13.38 11.98 -6.26
C ALA A 121 13.84 13.42 -6.06
N VAL A 122 14.68 13.92 -6.97
CA VAL A 122 15.24 15.26 -6.94
C VAL A 122 15.01 15.92 -8.29
N GLN A 123 14.48 17.13 -8.31
CA GLN A 123 14.39 17.94 -9.53
C GLN A 123 15.78 18.34 -10.01
N THR A 124 15.97 18.29 -11.31
CA THR A 124 17.23 18.64 -12.00
C THR A 124 17.10 19.89 -12.82
#